data_fa2af87bb9d9b7ddb18b510e0c92f40a
#
_entry.id   fa2af87bb9d9b7ddb18b510e0c92f40a
#
_cell.length_a   1.000
_cell.length_b   1.000
_cell.length_c   1.000
_cell.angle_alpha   90.00
_cell.angle_beta   90.00
_cell.angle_gamma   90.00
#
_symmetry.space_group_name_H-M   'P 1'
#
loop_
_entity.id
_entity.type
_entity.pdbx_description
1 polymer ?
#
loop_
_entity_poly.entity_id
_entity_poly.type
_entity_poly.pdbx_seq_one_letter_code
_entity_poly.pdbx_strand_id
1 'polypeptide(L)'
;MFVLTPLVARAADDSTEQARVKASGEVLTELINSPSGIPHSVLNKSECIIILPSVKKAGFIVGAQYGRGIMSCRSGEKFDGPWSAPILMQSSGGSFGLQAGGEATDYVILVMNDKGARALLKGKAKLGGDASIAAGPVGRSAEASTNAAMSAEMLSYSRAHGVFGGVSLSGSTLAPDGGANEKLYGKKVSGTEIFSGAVPAPPVAADLLATLQSKSPGNASKGK
;
A
#
# COMPACT_ATOMS: atom_id res chain seq x y z
N MET A 1 32.28 16.15 -43.76
CA MET A 1 32.77 15.42 -42.57
C MET A 1 31.71 15.57 -41.52
N PHE A 2 30.73 14.62 -41.47
CA PHE A 2 29.63 14.65 -40.50
C PHE A 2 30.09 13.94 -39.24
N VAL A 3 30.18 14.66 -38.15
CA VAL A 3 30.45 14.09 -36.80
C VAL A 3 29.13 13.59 -36.24
N LEU A 4 28.89 12.28 -36.26
CA LEU A 4 27.83 11.65 -35.49
C LEU A 4 28.23 11.64 -34.03
N THR A 5 27.61 12.50 -33.21
CA THR A 5 27.63 12.38 -31.76
C THR A 5 26.74 11.22 -31.34
N PRO A 6 27.24 10.19 -30.63
CA PRO A 6 26.39 9.14 -30.11
C PRO A 6 25.51 9.73 -28.99
N LEU A 7 24.21 9.64 -29.19
CA LEU A 7 23.20 9.88 -28.13
C LEU A 7 23.32 8.76 -27.10
N VAL A 8 24.09 8.96 -26.08
CA VAL A 8 24.14 8.05 -24.93
C VAL A 8 22.78 8.17 -24.23
N ALA A 9 21.92 7.21 -24.48
CA ALA A 9 20.70 7.02 -23.68
C ALA A 9 21.15 6.74 -22.24
N ARG A 10 21.08 7.76 -21.40
CA ARG A 10 21.27 7.64 -19.95
C ARG A 10 20.10 6.79 -19.44
N ALA A 11 20.34 5.51 -19.14
CA ALA A 11 19.43 4.72 -18.32
C ALA A 11 19.22 5.53 -17.03
N ALA A 12 18.00 5.96 -16.79
CA ALA A 12 17.66 6.65 -15.55
C ALA A 12 17.92 5.66 -14.42
N ASP A 13 18.93 5.94 -13.61
CA ASP A 13 19.18 5.22 -12.36
C ASP A 13 17.97 5.50 -11.48
N ASP A 14 17.10 4.49 -11.31
CA ASP A 14 15.88 4.63 -10.54
C ASP A 14 16.24 5.03 -9.11
N SER A 15 15.77 6.19 -8.67
CA SER A 15 15.94 6.58 -7.27
C SER A 15 15.31 5.52 -6.35
N THR A 16 15.78 5.45 -5.10
CA THR A 16 15.23 4.53 -4.08
C THR A 16 13.70 4.68 -3.95
N GLU A 17 13.18 5.88 -4.14
CA GLU A 17 11.76 6.21 -4.07
C GLU A 17 10.99 5.64 -5.29
N GLN A 18 11.57 5.71 -6.48
CA GLN A 18 11.00 5.12 -7.70
C GLN A 18 11.02 3.59 -7.63
N ALA A 19 12.13 3.00 -7.15
CA ALA A 19 12.22 1.55 -6.93
C ALA A 19 11.15 1.05 -5.96
N ARG A 20 10.82 1.84 -4.93
CA ARG A 20 9.74 1.54 -3.97
C ARG A 20 8.36 1.51 -4.65
N VAL A 21 8.06 2.46 -5.54
CA VAL A 21 6.80 2.48 -6.30
C VAL A 21 6.72 1.26 -7.22
N LYS A 22 7.79 0.91 -7.94
CA LYS A 22 7.86 -0.28 -8.81
C LYS A 22 7.63 -1.57 -8.02
N ALA A 23 8.38 -1.78 -6.94
CA ALA A 23 8.23 -2.97 -6.09
C ALA A 23 6.80 -3.09 -5.53
N SER A 24 6.14 -1.97 -5.20
CA SER A 24 4.74 -1.98 -4.79
C SER A 24 3.80 -2.40 -5.93
N GLY A 25 4.07 -2.00 -7.17
CA GLY A 25 3.34 -2.44 -8.36
C GLY A 25 3.49 -3.94 -8.64
N GLU A 26 4.68 -4.48 -8.43
CA GLU A 26 4.97 -5.91 -8.56
C GLU A 26 4.18 -6.73 -7.52
N VAL A 27 4.23 -6.33 -6.24
CA VAL A 27 3.44 -6.98 -5.16
C VAL A 27 1.95 -6.91 -5.45
N LEU A 28 1.43 -5.78 -5.95
CA LEU A 28 0.03 -5.64 -6.35
C LEU A 28 -0.34 -6.63 -7.47
N THR A 29 0.49 -6.70 -8.50
CA THR A 29 0.24 -7.58 -9.66
C THR A 29 0.21 -9.05 -9.24
N GLU A 30 1.14 -9.47 -8.40
CA GLU A 30 1.18 -10.83 -7.88
C GLU A 30 -0.04 -11.12 -6.97
N LEU A 31 -0.42 -10.16 -6.14
CA LEU A 31 -1.58 -10.27 -5.26
C LEU A 31 -2.88 -10.52 -6.04
N ILE A 32 -3.09 -9.74 -7.11
CA ILE A 32 -4.29 -9.83 -7.94
C ILE A 32 -4.34 -11.14 -8.74
N ASN A 33 -3.17 -11.62 -9.19
CA ASN A 33 -3.08 -12.83 -10.00
C ASN A 33 -3.01 -14.13 -9.18
N SER A 34 -2.83 -14.03 -7.87
CA SER A 34 -2.74 -15.20 -6.98
C SER A 34 -4.12 -15.82 -6.70
N PRO A 35 -4.27 -17.14 -6.79
CA PRO A 35 -5.50 -17.82 -6.34
C PRO A 35 -5.83 -17.62 -4.85
N SER A 36 -4.79 -17.38 -4.03
CA SER A 36 -4.90 -17.04 -2.60
C SER A 36 -4.85 -15.53 -2.34
N GLY A 37 -4.97 -14.72 -3.38
CA GLY A 37 -4.90 -13.27 -3.29
C GLY A 37 -6.15 -12.64 -2.66
N ILE A 38 -6.17 -11.32 -2.69
CA ILE A 38 -7.32 -10.53 -2.21
C ILE A 38 -8.49 -10.68 -3.18
N PRO A 39 -9.68 -11.03 -2.70
CA PRO A 39 -10.86 -11.09 -3.56
C PRO A 39 -11.17 -9.72 -4.18
N HIS A 40 -11.52 -9.70 -5.45
CA HIS A 40 -11.90 -8.47 -6.14
C HIS A 40 -13.05 -7.73 -5.47
N SER A 41 -14.01 -8.46 -4.89
CA SER A 41 -15.13 -7.88 -4.14
C SER A 41 -14.69 -7.10 -2.90
N VAL A 42 -13.59 -7.49 -2.26
CA VAL A 42 -13.02 -6.79 -1.10
C VAL A 42 -12.18 -5.58 -1.56
N LEU A 43 -11.34 -5.76 -2.59
CA LEU A 43 -10.56 -4.66 -3.17
C LEU A 43 -11.47 -3.54 -3.69
N ASN A 44 -12.58 -3.89 -4.35
CA ASN A 44 -13.54 -2.91 -4.88
C ASN A 44 -14.27 -2.12 -3.79
N LYS A 45 -14.29 -2.59 -2.55
CA LYS A 45 -14.88 -1.86 -1.41
C LYS A 45 -13.88 -1.00 -0.65
N SER A 46 -12.59 -1.06 -0.99
CA SER A 46 -11.57 -0.29 -0.26
C SER A 46 -11.52 1.17 -0.71
N GLU A 47 -11.31 2.05 0.25
CA GLU A 47 -11.05 3.48 0.05
C GLU A 47 -9.59 3.73 -0.36
N CYS A 48 -8.67 3.01 0.31
CA CYS A 48 -7.24 3.08 0.02
C CYS A 48 -6.62 1.67 0.03
N ILE A 49 -5.52 1.54 -0.69
CA ILE A 49 -4.61 0.41 -0.61
C ILE A 49 -3.24 0.89 -0.14
N ILE A 50 -2.63 0.17 0.79
CA ILE A 50 -1.27 0.39 1.25
C ILE A 50 -0.48 -0.87 0.93
N ILE A 51 0.67 -0.70 0.29
CA ILE A 51 1.55 -1.80 -0.10
C ILE A 51 2.92 -1.52 0.47
N LEU A 52 3.42 -2.43 1.30
CA LEU A 52 4.71 -2.35 1.98
C LEU A 52 5.57 -3.53 1.55
N PRO A 53 6.35 -3.41 0.48
CA PRO A 53 7.26 -4.47 0.04
C PRO A 53 8.37 -4.70 1.04
N SER A 54 8.76 -5.96 1.25
CA SER A 54 9.95 -6.37 1.98
C SER A 54 10.09 -5.73 3.37
N VAL A 55 9.01 -5.71 4.15
CA VAL A 55 9.05 -5.27 5.55
C VAL A 55 10.00 -6.16 6.33
N LYS A 56 10.99 -5.54 6.93
CA LYS A 56 12.04 -6.24 7.71
C LYS A 56 11.59 -6.38 9.15
N LYS A 57 11.73 -7.59 9.68
CA LYS A 57 11.55 -7.91 11.09
C LYS A 57 12.89 -8.36 11.66
N ALA A 58 13.24 -7.86 12.84
CA ALA A 58 14.43 -8.25 13.58
C ALA A 58 14.07 -8.42 15.06
N GLY A 59 14.47 -9.56 15.64
CA GLY A 59 14.23 -9.90 17.06
C GLY A 59 14.10 -11.40 17.26
N PHE A 60 14.06 -11.84 18.51
CA PHE A 60 13.97 -13.27 18.86
C PHE A 60 12.59 -13.62 19.44
N ILE A 61 12.16 -13.00 20.51
CA ILE A 61 10.81 -13.15 21.12
C ILE A 61 10.03 -11.83 20.97
N VAL A 62 10.75 -10.76 21.23
CA VAL A 62 10.29 -9.39 21.00
C VAL A 62 11.24 -8.76 20.01
N GLY A 63 10.70 -8.10 19.00
CA GLY A 63 11.48 -7.49 17.95
C GLY A 63 10.90 -6.16 17.50
N ALA A 64 11.58 -5.56 16.55
CA ALA A 64 11.13 -4.40 15.82
C ALA A 64 10.83 -4.77 14.37
N GLN A 65 9.85 -4.12 13.78
CA GLN A 65 9.60 -4.19 12.34
C GLN A 65 9.65 -2.79 11.74
N TYR A 66 10.17 -2.74 10.51
CA TYR A 66 10.25 -1.53 9.73
C TYR A 66 9.99 -1.83 8.27
N GLY A 67 9.12 -1.05 7.66
CA GLY A 67 8.76 -1.18 6.26
C GLY A 67 8.54 0.17 5.59
N ARG A 68 8.71 0.19 4.29
CA ARG A 68 8.45 1.33 3.42
C ARG A 68 7.63 0.87 2.24
N GLY A 69 6.76 1.75 1.75
CA GLY A 69 5.94 1.43 0.59
C GLY A 69 5.12 2.62 0.15
N ILE A 70 3.95 2.33 -0.37
CA ILE A 70 3.03 3.35 -0.90
C ILE A 70 1.64 3.21 -0.30
N MET A 71 0.88 4.30 -0.37
CA MET A 71 -0.57 4.34 -0.24
C MET A 71 -1.15 5.01 -1.46
N SER A 72 -2.19 4.44 -2.05
CA SER A 72 -3.04 5.10 -3.04
C SER A 72 -4.48 5.01 -2.56
N CYS A 73 -5.21 6.11 -2.67
CA CYS A 73 -6.60 6.20 -2.26
C CYS A 73 -7.49 6.56 -3.45
N ARG A 74 -8.74 6.22 -3.38
CA ARG A 74 -9.71 6.75 -4.32
C ARG A 74 -9.90 8.23 -4.06
N SER A 75 -9.83 9.04 -5.11
CA SER A 75 -9.95 10.49 -5.03
C SER A 75 -11.39 10.93 -4.72
N GLY A 76 -11.54 12.22 -4.42
CA GLY A 76 -12.82 12.80 -4.05
C GLY A 76 -13.12 12.70 -2.55
N GLU A 77 -13.98 13.59 -2.06
CA GLU A 77 -14.32 13.63 -0.63
C GLU A 77 -15.02 12.37 -0.12
N LYS A 78 -15.68 11.65 -1.02
CA LYS A 78 -16.41 10.40 -0.74
C LYS A 78 -15.60 9.15 -1.10
N PHE A 79 -14.34 9.27 -1.52
CA PHE A 79 -13.53 8.15 -2.00
C PHE A 79 -14.21 7.34 -3.12
N ASP A 80 -14.88 7.98 -4.03
CA ASP A 80 -15.63 7.38 -5.15
C ASP A 80 -14.98 7.63 -6.53
N GLY A 81 -13.94 8.46 -6.57
CA GLY A 81 -13.19 8.79 -7.78
C GLY A 81 -12.10 7.76 -8.17
N PRO A 82 -11.29 8.09 -9.18
CA PRO A 82 -10.16 7.26 -9.59
C PRO A 82 -9.09 7.19 -8.50
N TRP A 83 -8.16 6.23 -8.63
CA TRP A 83 -7.04 6.07 -7.71
C TRP A 83 -6.08 7.27 -7.78
N SER A 84 -5.71 7.79 -6.63
CA SER A 84 -4.78 8.92 -6.50
C SER A 84 -3.34 8.54 -6.81
N ALA A 85 -2.51 9.55 -7.08
CA ALA A 85 -1.06 9.39 -7.10
C ALA A 85 -0.54 8.73 -5.80
N PRO A 86 0.56 7.94 -5.86
CA PRO A 86 1.04 7.21 -4.70
C PRO A 86 1.65 8.15 -3.65
N ILE A 87 1.22 8.01 -2.42
CA ILE A 87 1.82 8.64 -1.24
C ILE A 87 2.84 7.65 -0.67
N LEU A 88 4.11 8.03 -0.59
CA LEU A 88 5.11 7.19 0.04
C LEU A 88 4.86 7.11 1.54
N MET A 89 4.86 5.89 2.06
CA MET A 89 4.53 5.56 3.45
C MET A 89 5.70 4.85 4.13
N GLN A 90 5.74 4.96 5.45
CA GLN A 90 6.59 4.16 6.32
C GLN A 90 5.77 3.48 7.40
N SER A 91 6.20 2.29 7.78
CA SER A 91 5.65 1.51 8.88
C SER A 91 6.74 1.21 9.89
N SER A 92 6.43 1.35 11.17
CA SER A 92 7.30 0.95 12.26
C SER A 92 6.48 0.39 13.40
N GLY A 93 7.03 -0.58 14.13
CA GLY A 93 6.32 -1.17 15.26
C GLY A 93 7.11 -2.26 15.96
N GLY A 94 6.54 -2.76 17.05
CA GLY A 94 7.00 -3.98 17.69
C GLY A 94 6.54 -5.22 16.92
N SER A 95 7.32 -6.27 16.95
CA SER A 95 6.94 -7.59 16.47
C SER A 95 7.07 -8.60 17.61
N PHE A 96 6.12 -9.52 17.69
CA PHE A 96 6.17 -10.66 18.61
C PHE A 96 6.23 -11.94 17.80
N GLY A 97 7.11 -12.86 18.13
CA GLY A 97 7.19 -14.18 17.49
C GLY A 97 8.54 -14.85 17.72
N LEU A 98 8.52 -16.18 17.74
CA LEU A 98 9.71 -17.05 17.82
C LEU A 98 10.38 -17.14 16.43
N GLN A 99 10.94 -16.04 15.94
CA GLN A 99 11.70 -16.05 14.69
C GLN A 99 13.12 -15.54 14.96
N ALA A 100 14.06 -16.47 14.97
CA ALA A 100 15.48 -16.16 14.98
C ALA A 100 15.89 -15.84 13.53
N GLY A 101 16.10 -14.57 13.21
CA GLY A 101 16.56 -14.16 11.89
C GLY A 101 15.85 -12.94 11.32
N GLY A 102 16.41 -12.36 10.28
CA GLY A 102 15.78 -11.31 9.49
C GLY A 102 14.85 -11.91 8.45
N GLU A 103 13.55 -11.70 8.57
CA GLU A 103 12.57 -12.06 7.56
C GLU A 103 12.11 -10.79 6.81
N ALA A 104 11.99 -10.90 5.50
CA ALA A 104 11.38 -9.89 4.67
C ALA A 104 10.01 -10.40 4.20
N THR A 105 8.95 -9.67 4.56
CA THR A 105 7.57 -10.03 4.25
C THR A 105 6.88 -8.86 3.58
N ASP A 106 6.15 -9.11 2.50
CA ASP A 106 5.31 -8.08 1.90
C ASP A 106 3.99 -7.99 2.65
N TYR A 107 3.55 -6.75 2.89
CA TYR A 107 2.23 -6.48 3.48
C TYR A 107 1.38 -5.65 2.54
N VAL A 108 0.10 -6.02 2.48
CA VAL A 108 -0.93 -5.22 1.83
C VAL A 108 -2.03 -4.94 2.84
N ILE A 109 -2.43 -3.68 2.93
CA ILE A 109 -3.49 -3.24 3.85
C ILE A 109 -4.55 -2.53 3.02
N LEU A 110 -5.78 -2.98 3.10
CA LEU A 110 -6.94 -2.31 2.54
C LEU A 110 -7.61 -1.47 3.61
N VAL A 111 -7.85 -0.21 3.32
CA VAL A 111 -8.60 0.71 4.18
C VAL A 111 -10.05 0.67 3.73
N MET A 112 -10.96 0.25 4.60
CA MET A 112 -12.32 -0.13 4.24
C MET A 112 -13.36 0.97 4.49
N ASN A 113 -12.97 2.09 5.09
CA ASN A 113 -13.89 3.19 5.35
C ASN A 113 -13.20 4.56 5.42
N ASP A 114 -13.99 5.62 5.31
CA ASP A 114 -13.54 7.02 5.31
C ASP A 114 -12.74 7.38 6.57
N LYS A 115 -13.12 6.85 7.73
CA LYS A 115 -12.46 7.17 9.01
C LYS A 115 -11.01 6.72 9.01
N GLY A 116 -10.75 5.47 8.62
CA GLY A 116 -9.40 4.92 8.48
C GLY A 116 -8.58 5.67 7.41
N ALA A 117 -9.18 5.97 6.26
CA ALA A 117 -8.51 6.72 5.19
C ALA A 117 -8.10 8.13 5.63
N ARG A 118 -9.02 8.87 6.26
CA ARG A 118 -8.76 10.23 6.74
C ARG A 118 -7.74 10.27 7.88
N ALA A 119 -7.71 9.27 8.77
CA ALA A 119 -6.70 9.17 9.82
C ALA A 119 -5.28 9.08 9.23
N LEU A 120 -5.09 8.25 8.20
CA LEU A 120 -3.81 8.10 7.51
C LEU A 120 -3.40 9.34 6.71
N LEU A 121 -4.36 9.99 6.03
CA LEU A 121 -4.09 11.21 5.26
C LEU A 121 -3.71 12.39 6.14
N LYS A 122 -4.25 12.47 7.37
CA LYS A 122 -3.90 13.51 8.36
C LYS A 122 -2.54 13.32 8.99
N GLY A 123 -1.93 12.13 8.86
CA GLY A 123 -0.60 11.88 9.38
C GLY A 123 -0.39 10.46 9.89
N LYS A 124 -0.14 10.29 11.19
CA LYS A 124 0.28 9.05 11.81
C LYS A 124 -0.92 8.29 12.40
N ALA A 125 -1.05 7.00 12.07
CA ALA A 125 -2.05 6.12 12.65
C ALA A 125 -1.40 4.87 13.29
N LYS A 126 -1.79 4.52 14.52
CA LYS A 126 -1.40 3.30 15.21
C LYS A 126 -2.47 2.23 14.94
N LEU A 127 -2.05 1.13 14.32
CA LEU A 127 -2.92 0.01 13.98
C LEU A 127 -3.34 -0.76 15.24
N GLY A 128 -4.63 -1.01 15.38
CA GLY A 128 -5.22 -1.63 16.57
C GLY A 128 -5.44 -0.68 17.76
N GLY A 129 -5.01 0.60 17.61
CA GLY A 129 -5.26 1.67 18.58
C GLY A 129 -6.12 2.77 17.94
N ASP A 130 -5.51 3.55 17.03
CA ASP A 130 -6.20 4.66 16.36
C ASP A 130 -7.15 4.19 15.25
N ALA A 131 -6.84 3.04 14.65
CA ALA A 131 -7.68 2.39 13.63
C ALA A 131 -7.74 0.88 13.88
N SER A 132 -8.94 0.31 13.81
CA SER A 132 -9.13 -1.13 13.94
C SER A 132 -8.58 -1.86 12.72
N ILE A 133 -7.85 -2.97 12.95
CA ILE A 133 -7.25 -3.78 11.90
C ILE A 133 -7.54 -5.26 12.13
N ALA A 134 -7.95 -5.96 11.09
CA ALA A 134 -8.20 -7.40 11.12
C ALA A 134 -7.44 -8.11 10.00
N ALA A 135 -7.26 -9.41 10.16
CA ALA A 135 -6.79 -10.28 9.10
C ALA A 135 -7.81 -10.31 7.95
N GLY A 136 -7.38 -10.03 6.73
CA GLY A 136 -8.24 -10.01 5.57
C GLY A 136 -8.60 -11.42 5.10
N PRO A 137 -9.81 -11.61 4.54
CA PRO A 137 -10.23 -12.87 3.95
C PRO A 137 -9.45 -13.17 2.66
N VAL A 138 -9.08 -14.42 2.42
CA VAL A 138 -8.31 -14.84 1.25
C VAL A 138 -9.05 -15.88 0.41
N GLY A 139 -8.80 -15.87 -0.90
CA GLY A 139 -9.33 -16.86 -1.82
C GLY A 139 -10.86 -16.85 -1.91
N ARG A 140 -11.44 -17.98 -2.34
CA ARG A 140 -12.90 -18.12 -2.54
C ARG A 140 -13.72 -18.15 -1.24
N SER A 141 -13.11 -18.43 -0.11
CA SER A 141 -13.76 -18.41 1.21
C SER A 141 -14.12 -16.99 1.71
N ALA A 142 -13.68 -15.97 1.00
CA ALA A 142 -13.97 -14.58 1.36
C ALA A 142 -15.46 -14.20 1.27
N GLU A 143 -16.23 -14.88 0.45
CA GLU A 143 -17.70 -14.65 0.35
C GLU A 143 -18.44 -15.12 1.61
N ALA A 144 -17.86 -16.10 2.32
CA ALA A 144 -18.38 -16.63 3.59
C ALA A 144 -17.76 -15.97 4.82
N SER A 145 -16.85 -15.00 4.64
CA SER A 145 -16.12 -14.35 5.73
C SER A 145 -17.06 -13.51 6.57
N THR A 146 -16.99 -13.77 7.86
CA THR A 146 -17.86 -13.20 8.88
C THR A 146 -17.89 -11.68 8.87
N ASN A 147 -19.06 -11.11 9.17
CA ASN A 147 -19.32 -9.68 9.33
C ASN A 147 -18.28 -8.96 10.24
N ALA A 148 -17.62 -9.68 11.15
CA ALA A 148 -16.61 -9.13 12.06
C ALA A 148 -15.34 -8.65 11.36
N ALA A 149 -14.80 -9.39 10.37
CA ALA A 149 -13.64 -8.94 9.61
C ALA A 149 -14.02 -7.74 8.73
N MET A 150 -15.21 -7.77 8.12
CA MET A 150 -15.67 -6.69 7.25
C MET A 150 -16.07 -5.41 8.00
N SER A 151 -16.22 -5.45 9.32
CA SER A 151 -16.47 -4.28 10.17
C SER A 151 -15.18 -3.57 10.61
N ALA A 152 -14.01 -4.17 10.39
CA ALA A 152 -12.74 -3.52 10.68
C ALA A 152 -12.49 -2.32 9.74
N GLU A 153 -11.84 -1.28 10.23
CA GLU A 153 -11.46 -0.13 9.43
C GLU A 153 -10.39 -0.47 8.40
N MET A 154 -9.59 -1.49 8.71
CA MET A 154 -8.52 -1.97 7.83
C MET A 154 -8.46 -3.49 7.79
N LEU A 155 -8.16 -4.04 6.61
CA LEU A 155 -7.90 -5.45 6.39
C LEU A 155 -6.45 -5.64 5.96
N SER A 156 -5.70 -6.53 6.60
CA SER A 156 -4.30 -6.74 6.31
C SER A 156 -3.98 -8.15 5.82
N TYR A 157 -3.04 -8.20 4.92
CA TYR A 157 -2.55 -9.38 4.24
C TYR A 157 -1.04 -9.39 4.28
N SER A 158 -0.44 -10.57 4.39
CA SER A 158 0.99 -10.76 4.19
C SER A 158 1.26 -11.78 3.11
N ARG A 159 2.37 -11.61 2.43
CA ARG A 159 2.92 -12.60 1.51
C ARG A 159 4.22 -13.16 2.06
N ALA A 160 4.23 -14.47 2.28
CA ALA A 160 5.44 -15.21 2.61
C ALA A 160 5.56 -16.40 1.64
N HIS A 161 6.76 -16.61 1.07
CA HIS A 161 7.04 -17.71 0.13
C HIS A 161 6.02 -17.82 -1.04
N GLY A 162 5.55 -16.67 -1.57
CA GLY A 162 4.63 -16.64 -2.71
C GLY A 162 3.15 -16.89 -2.37
N VAL A 163 2.81 -17.12 -1.11
CA VAL A 163 1.42 -17.33 -0.65
C VAL A 163 0.94 -16.14 0.15
N PHE A 164 -0.26 -15.64 -0.18
CA PHE A 164 -0.93 -14.59 0.59
C PHE A 164 -1.81 -15.19 1.69
N GLY A 165 -1.79 -14.54 2.85
CA GLY A 165 -2.64 -14.88 3.99
C GLY A 165 -3.07 -13.65 4.76
N GLY A 166 -4.23 -13.71 5.41
CA GLY A 166 -4.64 -12.68 6.35
C GLY A 166 -3.72 -12.67 7.58
N VAL A 167 -3.35 -11.47 8.04
CA VAL A 167 -2.42 -11.29 9.17
C VAL A 167 -2.87 -10.12 10.03
N SER A 168 -2.58 -10.15 11.32
CA SER A 168 -2.79 -8.99 12.20
C SER A 168 -1.51 -8.16 12.30
N LEU A 169 -1.63 -6.86 12.06
CA LEU A 169 -0.55 -5.87 12.19
C LEU A 169 -0.75 -4.93 13.38
N SER A 170 -1.51 -5.34 14.38
CA SER A 170 -1.76 -4.53 15.58
C SER A 170 -0.46 -4.13 16.27
N GLY A 171 -0.40 -2.89 16.74
CA GLY A 171 0.79 -2.32 17.38
C GLY A 171 1.76 -1.62 16.42
N SER A 172 1.60 -1.78 15.11
CA SER A 172 2.39 -1.05 14.12
C SER A 172 1.84 0.36 13.91
N THR A 173 2.72 1.26 13.53
CA THR A 173 2.37 2.64 13.17
C THR A 173 2.61 2.85 11.69
N LEU A 174 1.65 3.45 11.01
CA LEU A 174 1.74 3.90 9.62
C LEU A 174 1.79 5.43 9.59
N ALA A 175 2.66 5.98 8.76
CA ALA A 175 2.77 7.41 8.53
C ALA A 175 3.25 7.72 7.11
N PRO A 176 2.84 8.86 6.50
CA PRO A 176 3.48 9.37 5.30
C PRO A 176 4.98 9.61 5.52
N ASP A 177 5.79 9.19 4.56
CA ASP A 177 7.24 9.44 4.54
C ASP A 177 7.50 10.77 3.83
N GLY A 178 7.44 11.88 4.58
CA GLY A 178 7.53 13.23 4.03
C GLY A 178 8.81 13.48 3.23
N GLY A 179 9.95 12.99 3.72
CA GLY A 179 11.23 13.15 3.02
C GLY A 179 11.30 12.36 1.71
N ALA A 180 10.73 11.16 1.69
CA ALA A 180 10.65 10.37 0.48
C ALA A 180 9.63 10.96 -0.52
N ASN A 181 8.49 11.48 -0.05
CA ASN A 181 7.54 12.18 -0.91
C ASN A 181 8.19 13.42 -1.54
N GLU A 182 8.93 14.22 -0.79
CA GLU A 182 9.64 15.38 -1.33
C GLU A 182 10.62 14.98 -2.46
N LYS A 183 11.37 13.89 -2.28
CA LYS A 183 12.28 13.38 -3.31
C LYS A 183 11.56 12.85 -4.55
N LEU A 184 10.47 12.08 -4.36
CA LEU A 184 9.69 11.51 -5.46
C LEU A 184 9.03 12.60 -6.31
N TYR A 185 8.47 13.63 -5.66
CA TYR A 185 7.72 14.71 -6.34
C TYR A 185 8.56 15.95 -6.67
N GLY A 186 9.85 15.97 -6.27
CA GLY A 186 10.76 17.09 -6.53
C GLY A 186 10.43 18.36 -5.76
N LYS A 187 9.48 18.32 -4.84
CA LYS A 187 9.07 19.43 -3.97
C LYS A 187 8.42 18.92 -2.69
N LYS A 188 8.45 19.75 -1.64
CA LYS A 188 7.75 19.43 -0.39
C LYS A 188 6.25 19.34 -0.63
N VAL A 189 5.68 18.17 -0.37
CA VAL A 189 4.25 17.87 -0.54
C VAL A 189 3.75 17.02 0.63
N SER A 190 2.53 17.29 1.04
CA SER A 190 1.83 16.50 2.05
C SER A 190 1.04 15.34 1.41
N GLY A 191 0.71 14.32 2.19
CA GLY A 191 -0.17 13.24 1.72
C GLY A 191 -1.55 13.76 1.27
N THR A 192 -2.07 14.80 1.92
CA THR A 192 -3.35 15.41 1.55
C THR A 192 -3.27 16.13 0.20
N GLU A 193 -2.18 16.83 -0.10
CA GLU A 193 -1.99 17.48 -1.40
C GLU A 193 -1.86 16.45 -2.53
N ILE A 194 -1.15 15.34 -2.29
CA ILE A 194 -1.05 14.24 -3.27
C ILE A 194 -2.43 13.62 -3.49
N PHE A 195 -3.16 13.33 -2.41
CA PHE A 195 -4.50 12.75 -2.46
C PHE A 195 -5.50 13.63 -3.21
N SER A 196 -5.46 14.94 -3.01
CA SER A 196 -6.37 15.88 -3.66
C SER A 196 -6.13 16.06 -5.16
N GLY A 197 -5.04 15.49 -5.70
CA GLY A 197 -4.65 15.67 -7.10
C GLY A 197 -3.96 17.01 -7.38
N ALA A 198 -3.56 17.76 -6.33
CA ALA A 198 -2.82 19.01 -6.47
C ALA A 198 -1.42 18.83 -7.09
N VAL A 199 -0.94 17.58 -7.11
CA VAL A 199 0.30 17.20 -7.79
C VAL A 199 0.05 16.03 -8.74
N PRO A 200 0.63 16.05 -9.96
CA PRO A 200 0.47 14.96 -10.90
C PRO A 200 1.18 13.68 -10.40
N ALA A 201 0.68 12.53 -10.81
CA ALA A 201 1.34 11.27 -10.54
C ALA A 201 2.70 11.21 -11.26
N PRO A 202 3.76 10.72 -10.59
CA PRO A 202 5.06 10.57 -11.23
C PRO A 202 5.00 9.46 -12.30
N PRO A 203 5.76 9.55 -13.40
CA PRO A 203 5.72 8.58 -14.48
C PRO A 203 5.91 7.13 -14.03
N VAL A 204 6.75 6.90 -13.02
CA VAL A 204 7.01 5.57 -12.44
C VAL A 204 5.76 4.90 -11.84
N ALA A 205 4.71 5.66 -11.55
CA ALA A 205 3.46 5.14 -10.98
C ALA A 205 2.45 4.69 -12.05
N ALA A 206 2.74 4.86 -13.34
CA ALA A 206 1.78 4.61 -14.42
C ALA A 206 1.23 3.18 -14.39
N ASP A 207 2.09 2.17 -14.32
CA ASP A 207 1.69 0.75 -14.32
C ASP A 207 0.91 0.37 -13.05
N LEU A 208 1.33 0.87 -11.88
CA LEU A 208 0.62 0.68 -10.62
C LEU A 208 -0.82 1.21 -10.70
N LEU A 209 -0.97 2.45 -11.17
CA LEU A 209 -2.27 3.11 -11.27
C LEU A 209 -3.15 2.48 -12.37
N ALA A 210 -2.56 2.10 -13.50
CA ALA A 210 -3.28 1.38 -14.57
C ALA A 210 -3.81 0.03 -14.06
N THR A 211 -3.01 -0.70 -13.28
CA THR A 211 -3.42 -1.96 -12.66
C THR A 211 -4.57 -1.73 -11.66
N LEU A 212 -4.45 -0.78 -10.75
CA LEU A 212 -5.51 -0.44 -9.81
C LEU A 212 -6.79 -0.01 -10.52
N GLN A 213 -6.69 0.86 -11.52
CA GLN A 213 -7.84 1.36 -12.26
C GLN A 213 -8.53 0.27 -13.08
N SER A 214 -7.78 -0.66 -13.68
CA SER A 214 -8.36 -1.75 -14.47
C SER A 214 -9.01 -2.82 -13.60
N LYS A 215 -8.43 -3.13 -12.44
CA LYS A 215 -8.88 -4.21 -11.55
C LYS A 215 -9.89 -3.78 -10.51
N SER A 216 -9.93 -2.50 -10.19
CA SER A 216 -10.85 -1.90 -9.22
C SER A 216 -11.23 -0.48 -9.66
N PRO A 217 -12.02 -0.33 -10.74
CA PRO A 217 -12.31 0.97 -11.36
C PRO A 217 -13.23 1.87 -10.53
N GLY A 218 -14.07 1.30 -9.69
CA GLY A 218 -15.04 2.03 -8.87
C GLY A 218 -15.09 1.53 -7.43
N ASN A 219 -15.62 2.36 -6.52
CA ASN A 219 -15.80 2.00 -5.12
C ASN A 219 -17.17 1.35 -4.89
N ALA A 220 -17.17 0.04 -4.67
CA ALA A 220 -18.40 -0.72 -4.43
C ALA A 220 -18.97 -0.55 -2.99
N SER A 221 -18.24 0.11 -2.08
CA SER A 221 -18.74 0.42 -0.73
C SER A 221 -19.78 1.53 -0.73
N LYS A 222 -19.76 2.38 -1.76
CA LYS A 222 -20.57 3.62 -1.85
C LYS A 222 -21.93 3.39 -2.47
N GLY A 223 -22.42 2.20 -2.61
CA GLY A 223 -23.77 1.86 -3.10
C GLY A 223 -24.34 2.82 -4.17
N LYS A 224 -24.96 2.28 -5.18
CA LYS A 224 -25.70 3.10 -6.15
C LYS A 224 -26.91 3.74 -5.50
#